data_5aa1b763ad454a0fb6d26ae43aa2e53a
#
_entry.id   5aa1b763ad454a0fb6d26ae43aa2e53a
#
_cell.length_a   1.000
_cell.length_b   1.000
_cell.length_c   1.000
_cell.angle_alpha   90.00
_cell.angle_beta   90.00
_cell.angle_gamma   90.00
#
_symmetry.space_group_name_H-M   'P 1'
#
loop_
_entity.id
_entity.type
_entity.pdbx_description
1 polymer ?
#
loop_
_entity_poly.entity_id
_entity_poly.type
_entity_poly.pdbx_seq_one_letter_code
_entity_poly.pdbx_strand_id
1 'polypeptide(L)'
;MQYKKSDFYYDLPEELIAQTPAEPRDCSRLLIYNRATGEVKHEIFRNIIDSLNAGDVLVVNDTKVLPARLYAHTQNGGTVEVLLLKRLNKDEWEVLVKPGKKCTVGKKLVISEELSLTVKDITPSGERIVKFEYDGVFEEIIDKIGSMPLPPYIKTKLQDKNRYQTVYAKHDGSAAAPTAGLHFTPELLRKIKDKGVIVTEVLLHVG
;
A
#
# COMPACT_ATOMS: atom_id res chain seq x y z
N MET A 1 4.21 26.26 -16.62
CA MET A 1 5.30 25.32 -16.95
C MET A 1 4.70 23.91 -16.97
N GLN A 2 4.94 23.16 -18.04
CA GLN A 2 4.49 21.76 -18.11
C GLN A 2 5.73 20.88 -17.87
N TYR A 3 5.78 20.22 -16.73
CA TYR A 3 6.85 19.29 -16.39
C TYR A 3 6.71 17.97 -17.17
N LYS A 4 7.84 17.40 -17.58
CA LYS A 4 7.93 16.07 -18.18
C LYS A 4 8.46 15.09 -17.13
N LYS A 5 8.15 13.81 -17.28
CA LYS A 5 8.68 12.76 -16.39
C LYS A 5 10.23 12.76 -16.36
N SER A 6 10.87 13.06 -17.50
CA SER A 6 12.33 13.16 -17.62
C SER A 6 12.97 14.25 -16.76
N ASP A 7 12.21 15.30 -16.40
CA ASP A 7 12.72 16.43 -15.61
C ASP A 7 12.99 16.04 -14.14
N PHE A 8 12.44 14.89 -13.73
CA PHE A 8 12.58 14.31 -12.39
C PHE A 8 13.51 13.08 -12.38
N TYR A 9 14.18 12.79 -13.51
CA TYR A 9 15.11 11.68 -13.57
C TYR A 9 16.40 12.01 -12.84
N TYR A 10 16.87 11.07 -12.03
CA TYR A 10 18.20 11.06 -11.45
C TYR A 10 18.68 9.62 -11.32
N ASP A 11 19.98 9.41 -11.25
CA ASP A 11 20.56 8.09 -11.02
C ASP A 11 20.44 7.75 -9.54
N LEU A 12 19.64 6.71 -9.24
CA LEU A 12 19.43 6.18 -7.88
C LEU A 12 20.07 4.80 -7.78
N PRO A 13 21.24 4.68 -7.11
CA PRO A 13 21.86 3.37 -6.86
C PRO A 13 20.92 2.44 -6.07
N GLU A 14 20.79 1.18 -6.51
CA GLU A 14 19.87 0.21 -5.88
C GLU A 14 20.18 -0.02 -4.39
N GLU A 15 21.46 0.03 -3.99
CA GLU A 15 21.90 -0.12 -2.59
C GLU A 15 21.42 0.98 -1.66
N LEU A 16 20.98 2.14 -2.20
CA LEU A 16 20.38 3.22 -1.40
C LEU A 16 18.89 3.01 -1.12
N ILE A 17 18.28 1.99 -1.73
CA ILE A 17 16.89 1.62 -1.48
C ILE A 17 16.85 0.60 -0.35
N ALA A 18 16.48 1.04 0.86
CA ALA A 18 16.33 0.15 2.01
C ALA A 18 15.31 -0.96 1.73
N GLN A 19 15.70 -2.21 1.97
CA GLN A 19 14.86 -3.39 1.74
C GLN A 19 14.08 -3.81 3.00
N THR A 20 14.48 -3.31 4.16
CA THR A 20 13.82 -3.56 5.44
C THR A 20 13.49 -2.23 6.11
N PRO A 21 12.34 -2.10 6.79
CA PRO A 21 11.98 -0.88 7.49
C PRO A 21 12.87 -0.64 8.72
N ALA A 22 13.08 0.64 9.07
CA ALA A 22 13.77 1.01 10.30
C ALA A 22 13.00 0.53 11.54
N GLU A 23 13.71 0.12 12.59
CA GLU A 23 13.12 -0.27 13.87
C GLU A 23 13.81 0.46 15.02
N PRO A 24 13.05 1.20 15.85
CA PRO A 24 11.63 1.50 15.74
C PRO A 24 11.29 2.39 14.53
N ARG A 25 9.99 2.45 14.17
CA ARG A 25 9.48 3.14 12.95
C ARG A 25 9.93 4.59 12.84
N ASP A 26 9.96 5.29 13.94
CA ASP A 26 10.28 6.71 14.06
C ASP A 26 11.78 7.02 14.05
N CYS A 27 12.63 6.00 13.92
CA CYS A 27 14.08 6.14 13.69
C CYS A 27 14.45 6.40 12.23
N SER A 28 13.50 6.40 11.31
CA SER A 28 13.75 6.73 9.91
C SER A 28 14.31 8.14 9.74
N ARG A 29 15.11 8.35 8.70
CA ARG A 29 15.63 9.68 8.36
C ARG A 29 14.50 10.59 7.90
N LEU A 30 14.56 11.86 8.30
CA LEU A 30 13.67 12.94 7.89
C LEU A 30 14.47 14.02 7.18
N LEU A 31 14.07 14.40 5.98
CA LEU A 31 14.57 15.58 5.29
C LEU A 31 13.56 16.71 5.44
N ILE A 32 14.01 17.84 5.97
CA ILE A 32 13.23 19.07 6.13
C ILE A 32 13.73 20.09 5.12
N TYR A 33 12.85 20.58 4.26
CA TYR A 33 13.15 21.61 3.27
C TYR A 33 12.37 22.89 3.56
N ASN A 34 13.09 23.97 3.83
CA ASN A 34 12.49 25.29 4.00
C ASN A 34 12.33 25.95 2.64
N ARG A 35 11.10 26.07 2.15
CA ARG A 35 10.82 26.64 0.81
C ARG A 35 11.13 28.12 0.69
N ALA A 36 11.12 28.88 1.79
CA ALA A 36 11.39 30.31 1.77
C ALA A 36 12.90 30.61 1.71
N THR A 37 13.72 29.80 2.41
CA THR A 37 15.18 30.03 2.49
C THR A 37 15.98 29.10 1.59
N GLY A 38 15.38 28.00 1.09
CA GLY A 38 16.09 26.93 0.37
C GLY A 38 16.93 26.02 1.27
N GLU A 39 16.87 26.21 2.59
CA GLU A 39 17.63 25.42 3.56
C GLU A 39 17.14 23.98 3.61
N VAL A 40 18.08 23.02 3.63
CA VAL A 40 17.82 21.59 3.83
C VAL A 40 18.43 21.17 5.16
N LYS A 41 17.63 20.49 6.00
CA LYS A 41 18.07 19.85 7.24
C LYS A 41 17.82 18.36 7.20
N HIS A 42 18.70 17.58 7.80
CA HIS A 42 18.58 16.14 7.97
C HIS A 42 18.36 15.82 9.45
N GLU A 43 17.24 15.16 9.73
CA GLU A 43 16.79 14.83 11.07
C GLU A 43 16.38 13.34 11.14
N ILE A 44 15.94 12.91 12.30
CA ILE A 44 15.26 11.63 12.51
C ILE A 44 13.75 11.91 12.62
N PHE A 45 12.91 11.02 12.08
CA PHE A 45 11.47 11.25 11.96
C PHE A 45 10.80 11.59 13.31
N ARG A 46 11.25 11.02 14.43
CA ARG A 46 10.70 11.37 15.76
C ARG A 46 10.78 12.86 16.09
N ASN A 47 11.70 13.61 15.48
CA ASN A 47 11.87 15.04 15.67
C ASN A 47 10.88 15.89 14.83
N ILE A 48 9.98 15.25 14.07
CA ILE A 48 8.91 15.96 13.33
C ILE A 48 8.07 16.85 14.25
N ILE A 49 7.95 16.46 15.52
CA ILE A 49 7.24 17.22 16.55
C ILE A 49 7.82 18.66 16.73
N ASP A 50 9.11 18.86 16.45
CA ASP A 50 9.76 20.17 16.59
C ASP A 50 9.34 21.13 15.47
N SER A 51 8.84 20.59 14.37
CA SER A 51 8.31 21.36 13.22
C SER A 51 6.81 21.67 13.36
N LEU A 52 6.14 21.22 14.41
CA LEU A 52 4.71 21.43 14.65
C LEU A 52 4.49 22.37 15.84
N ASN A 53 3.45 23.19 15.77
CA ASN A 53 3.07 24.12 16.84
C ASN A 53 1.67 23.78 17.38
N ALA A 54 1.39 24.19 18.61
CA ALA A 54 0.05 24.12 19.17
C ALA A 54 -0.95 24.85 18.24
N GLY A 55 -2.06 24.22 17.92
CA GLY A 55 -3.06 24.71 16.99
C GLY A 55 -2.88 24.27 15.53
N ASP A 56 -1.74 23.67 15.17
CA ASP A 56 -1.57 23.03 13.85
C ASP A 56 -2.49 21.82 13.70
N VAL A 57 -2.83 21.49 12.46
CA VAL A 57 -3.64 20.31 12.12
C VAL A 57 -2.80 19.31 11.36
N LEU A 58 -2.59 18.13 11.94
CA LEU A 58 -1.97 16.98 11.30
C LEU A 58 -3.06 16.06 10.72
N VAL A 59 -3.19 16.06 9.39
CA VAL A 59 -4.14 15.19 8.68
C VAL A 59 -3.45 13.87 8.34
N VAL A 60 -4.06 12.75 8.72
CA VAL A 60 -3.57 11.40 8.45
C VAL A 60 -4.60 10.60 7.67
N ASN A 61 -4.14 9.66 6.84
CA ASN A 61 -5.03 8.76 6.10
C ASN A 61 -5.15 7.43 6.86
N ASP A 62 -6.34 7.14 7.39
CA ASP A 62 -6.62 5.97 8.22
C ASP A 62 -7.02 4.71 7.44
N THR A 63 -6.80 4.73 6.12
CA THR A 63 -7.01 3.55 5.28
C THR A 63 -6.11 2.39 5.72
N LYS A 64 -6.67 1.17 5.64
CA LYS A 64 -5.96 -0.08 5.93
C LYS A 64 -5.72 -0.85 4.65
N VAL A 65 -4.48 -1.31 4.49
CA VAL A 65 -4.07 -2.07 3.30
C VAL A 65 -4.56 -3.51 3.42
N LEU A 66 -5.24 -3.97 2.38
CA LEU A 66 -5.58 -5.38 2.24
C LEU A 66 -4.35 -6.19 1.81
N PRO A 67 -4.24 -7.48 2.18
CA PRO A 67 -3.25 -8.39 1.59
C PRO A 67 -3.67 -8.72 0.14
N ALA A 68 -3.69 -7.68 -0.68
CA ALA A 68 -4.32 -7.62 -1.99
C ALA A 68 -3.57 -8.38 -3.09
N ARG A 69 -2.37 -8.89 -2.82
CA ARG A 69 -1.58 -9.66 -3.80
C ARG A 69 -1.80 -11.15 -3.61
N LEU A 70 -2.42 -11.78 -4.60
CA LEU A 70 -2.75 -13.19 -4.63
C LEU A 70 -1.96 -13.89 -5.74
N TYR A 71 -1.73 -15.19 -5.58
CA TYR A 71 -1.10 -16.02 -6.61
C TYR A 71 -2.09 -17.11 -7.03
N ALA A 72 -2.52 -17.04 -8.28
CA ALA A 72 -3.44 -17.99 -8.86
C ALA A 72 -2.75 -18.94 -9.85
N HIS A 73 -3.33 -20.09 -10.07
CA HIS A 73 -2.83 -21.11 -10.98
C HIS A 73 -3.82 -21.38 -12.10
N THR A 74 -3.31 -21.49 -13.32
CA THR A 74 -4.08 -21.98 -14.46
C THR A 74 -4.22 -23.51 -14.38
N GLN A 75 -5.19 -24.10 -15.07
CA GLN A 75 -5.34 -25.56 -15.15
C GLN A 75 -4.06 -26.30 -15.59
N ASN A 76 -3.19 -25.63 -16.37
CA ASN A 76 -1.93 -26.18 -16.84
C ASN A 76 -0.74 -25.86 -15.90
N GLY A 77 -1.00 -25.47 -14.64
CA GLY A 77 0.02 -25.21 -13.62
C GLY A 77 0.77 -23.89 -13.74
N GLY A 78 0.42 -23.02 -14.70
CA GLY A 78 1.08 -21.73 -14.84
C GLY A 78 0.62 -20.74 -13.75
N THR A 79 1.57 -20.09 -13.07
CA THR A 79 1.28 -19.08 -12.05
C THR A 79 0.90 -17.73 -12.66
N VAL A 80 -0.04 -17.05 -12.01
CA VAL A 80 -0.50 -15.69 -12.30
C VAL A 80 -0.56 -14.91 -11.01
N GLU A 81 0.11 -13.77 -10.96
CA GLU A 81 -0.08 -12.78 -9.90
C GLU A 81 -1.37 -12.00 -10.16
N VAL A 82 -2.21 -11.87 -9.14
CA VAL A 82 -3.47 -11.12 -9.16
C VAL A 82 -3.39 -10.08 -8.05
N LEU A 83 -3.47 -8.81 -8.41
CA LEU A 83 -3.50 -7.69 -7.47
C LEU A 83 -4.89 -7.07 -7.46
N LEU A 84 -5.55 -7.13 -6.31
CA LEU A 84 -6.86 -6.51 -6.08
C LEU A 84 -6.70 -4.99 -6.12
N LEU A 85 -7.52 -4.30 -6.92
CA LEU A 85 -7.51 -2.83 -7.00
C LEU A 85 -8.78 -2.24 -6.39
N LYS A 86 -9.93 -2.63 -6.93
CA LYS A 86 -11.21 -2.04 -6.55
C LYS A 86 -12.30 -3.11 -6.49
N ARG A 87 -13.05 -3.10 -5.41
CA ARG A 87 -14.27 -3.93 -5.27
C ARG A 87 -15.41 -3.27 -6.03
N LEU A 88 -16.03 -4.00 -6.93
CA LEU A 88 -17.17 -3.54 -7.71
C LEU A 88 -18.50 -3.92 -7.06
N ASN A 89 -18.55 -5.15 -6.52
CA ASN A 89 -19.67 -5.66 -5.72
C ASN A 89 -19.19 -6.75 -4.77
N LYS A 90 -20.08 -7.54 -4.19
CA LYS A 90 -19.76 -8.58 -3.21
C LYS A 90 -18.65 -9.52 -3.71
N ASP A 91 -18.74 -9.98 -4.94
CA ASP A 91 -17.90 -11.05 -5.48
C ASP A 91 -17.03 -10.59 -6.66
N GLU A 92 -17.24 -9.39 -7.20
CA GLU A 92 -16.54 -8.90 -8.38
C GLU A 92 -15.56 -7.78 -8.03
N TRP A 93 -14.37 -7.90 -8.63
CA TRP A 93 -13.27 -6.98 -8.41
C TRP A 93 -12.61 -6.60 -9.73
N GLU A 94 -12.12 -5.38 -9.77
CA GLU A 94 -11.13 -4.94 -10.73
C GLU A 94 -9.75 -5.30 -10.20
N VAL A 95 -8.94 -5.97 -11.03
CA VAL A 95 -7.63 -6.49 -10.63
C VAL A 95 -6.58 -6.28 -11.71
N LEU A 96 -5.32 -6.09 -11.32
CA LEU A 96 -4.18 -6.27 -12.21
C LEU A 96 -3.74 -7.73 -12.19
N VAL A 97 -3.31 -8.24 -13.35
CA VAL A 97 -2.81 -9.61 -13.48
C VAL A 97 -1.48 -9.66 -14.22
N LYS A 98 -0.59 -10.55 -13.79
CA LYS A 98 0.71 -10.76 -14.42
C LYS A 98 1.06 -12.25 -14.46
N PRO A 99 1.26 -12.84 -15.68
CA PRO A 99 1.17 -12.26 -17.00
C PRO A 99 -0.29 -12.18 -17.52
N GLY A 100 -0.66 -11.03 -18.12
CA GLY A 100 -2.03 -10.77 -18.61
C GLY A 100 -2.52 -11.72 -19.69
N LYS A 101 -1.65 -12.23 -20.56
CA LYS A 101 -1.99 -13.17 -21.64
C LYS A 101 -2.53 -14.53 -21.15
N LYS A 102 -2.33 -14.87 -19.89
CA LYS A 102 -2.92 -16.07 -19.27
C LYS A 102 -4.33 -15.84 -18.72
N CYS A 103 -4.81 -14.59 -18.70
CA CYS A 103 -6.06 -14.16 -18.08
C CYS A 103 -7.00 -13.55 -19.14
N THR A 104 -7.49 -14.40 -20.05
CA THR A 104 -8.52 -14.04 -21.06
C THR A 104 -9.91 -14.22 -20.47
N VAL A 105 -10.89 -13.52 -21.04
CA VAL A 105 -12.31 -13.63 -20.63
C VAL A 105 -12.77 -15.09 -20.65
N GLY A 106 -13.52 -15.47 -19.64
CA GLY A 106 -14.01 -16.84 -19.39
C GLY A 106 -12.99 -17.77 -18.71
N LYS A 107 -11.72 -17.35 -18.55
CA LYS A 107 -10.71 -18.19 -17.93
C LYS A 107 -10.93 -18.28 -16.43
N LYS A 108 -10.95 -19.52 -15.91
CA LYS A 108 -10.96 -19.82 -14.47
C LYS A 108 -9.53 -20.02 -13.97
N LEU A 109 -9.21 -19.43 -12.83
CA LEU A 109 -7.93 -19.57 -12.13
C LEU A 109 -8.22 -20.00 -10.67
N VAL A 110 -7.37 -20.87 -10.14
CA VAL A 110 -7.48 -21.38 -8.75
C VAL A 110 -6.39 -20.69 -7.92
N ILE A 111 -6.78 -20.16 -6.77
CA ILE A 111 -5.87 -19.52 -5.82
C ILE A 111 -5.56 -20.46 -4.67
N SER A 112 -6.61 -21.07 -4.10
CA SER A 112 -6.54 -22.08 -3.05
C SER A 112 -7.70 -23.04 -3.19
N GLU A 113 -7.83 -24.00 -2.26
CA GLU A 113 -9.00 -24.88 -2.19
C GLU A 113 -10.30 -24.10 -1.92
N GLU A 114 -10.20 -22.98 -1.17
CA GLU A 114 -11.34 -22.15 -0.75
C GLU A 114 -11.61 -20.97 -1.68
N LEU A 115 -10.69 -20.64 -2.63
CA LEU A 115 -10.79 -19.44 -3.44
C LEU A 115 -10.39 -19.68 -4.89
N SER A 116 -11.30 -19.37 -5.80
CA SER A 116 -11.03 -19.31 -7.24
C SER A 116 -11.61 -18.03 -7.84
N LEU A 117 -11.20 -17.73 -9.05
CA LEU A 117 -11.75 -16.59 -9.81
C LEU A 117 -12.02 -16.95 -11.25
N THR A 118 -12.97 -16.25 -11.86
CA THR A 118 -13.27 -16.30 -13.29
C THR A 118 -13.12 -14.89 -13.89
N VAL A 119 -12.36 -14.75 -14.95
CA VAL A 119 -12.23 -13.48 -15.69
C VAL A 119 -13.51 -13.19 -16.44
N LYS A 120 -14.15 -12.06 -16.15
CA LYS A 120 -15.42 -11.63 -16.74
C LYS A 120 -15.22 -10.68 -17.91
N ASP A 121 -14.27 -9.73 -17.76
CA ASP A 121 -14.03 -8.70 -18.75
C ASP A 121 -12.59 -8.18 -18.67
N ILE A 122 -12.20 -7.36 -19.65
CA ILE A 122 -10.91 -6.66 -19.71
C ILE A 122 -11.21 -5.18 -19.95
N THR A 123 -10.73 -4.31 -19.05
CA THR A 123 -10.91 -2.87 -19.19
C THR A 123 -10.08 -2.31 -20.36
N PRO A 124 -10.40 -1.12 -20.87
CA PRO A 124 -9.59 -0.46 -21.91
C PRO A 124 -8.14 -0.19 -21.49
N SER A 125 -7.88 -0.02 -20.19
CA SER A 125 -6.54 0.20 -19.61
C SER A 125 -5.79 -1.11 -19.31
N GLY A 126 -6.47 -2.26 -19.47
CA GLY A 126 -5.85 -3.58 -19.41
C GLY A 126 -6.03 -4.34 -18.08
N GLU A 127 -6.72 -3.77 -17.10
CA GLU A 127 -7.15 -4.48 -15.88
C GLU A 127 -8.16 -5.57 -16.25
N ARG A 128 -8.40 -6.48 -15.32
CA ARG A 128 -9.41 -7.54 -15.44
C ARG A 128 -10.54 -7.29 -14.48
N ILE A 129 -11.76 -7.48 -14.96
CA ILE A 129 -12.92 -7.65 -14.08
C ILE A 129 -13.02 -9.16 -13.80
N VAL A 130 -12.92 -9.54 -12.54
CA VAL A 130 -12.98 -10.93 -12.14
C VAL A 130 -14.11 -11.15 -11.16
N LYS A 131 -14.72 -12.34 -11.21
CA LYS A 131 -15.65 -12.80 -10.19
C LYS A 131 -14.96 -13.88 -9.35
N PHE A 132 -14.91 -13.66 -8.04
CA PHE A 132 -14.43 -14.65 -7.10
C PHE A 132 -15.53 -15.66 -6.74
N GLU A 133 -15.12 -16.90 -6.54
CA GLU A 133 -15.94 -18.00 -6.02
C GLU A 133 -15.26 -18.51 -4.75
N TYR A 134 -15.96 -18.44 -3.62
CA TYR A 134 -15.44 -18.78 -2.30
C TYR A 134 -16.59 -19.18 -1.37
N ASP A 135 -16.26 -19.87 -0.27
CA ASP A 135 -17.19 -20.16 0.83
C ASP A 135 -16.69 -19.47 2.10
N GLY A 136 -17.58 -18.73 2.78
CA GLY A 136 -17.26 -17.97 3.99
C GLY A 136 -17.09 -16.46 3.75
N VAL A 137 -16.16 -15.84 4.50
CA VAL A 137 -15.88 -14.39 4.47
C VAL A 137 -14.64 -14.11 3.63
N PHE A 138 -14.82 -13.38 2.55
CA PHE A 138 -13.74 -13.09 1.59
C PHE A 138 -12.52 -12.46 2.25
N GLU A 139 -12.73 -11.50 3.13
CA GLU A 139 -11.69 -10.78 3.84
C GLU A 139 -10.83 -11.70 4.72
N GLU A 140 -11.44 -12.67 5.39
CA GLU A 140 -10.73 -13.66 6.20
C GLU A 140 -9.89 -14.61 5.34
N ILE A 141 -10.41 -14.99 4.17
CA ILE A 141 -9.69 -15.85 3.23
C ILE A 141 -8.47 -15.11 2.70
N ILE A 142 -8.62 -13.87 2.18
CA ILE A 142 -7.48 -13.12 1.65
C ILE A 142 -6.46 -12.75 2.73
N ASP A 143 -6.88 -12.59 3.98
CA ASP A 143 -5.96 -12.34 5.09
C ASP A 143 -5.04 -13.55 5.34
N LYS A 144 -5.56 -14.76 5.19
CA LYS A 144 -4.76 -16.00 5.33
C LYS A 144 -3.78 -16.20 4.18
N ILE A 145 -4.24 -16.05 2.93
CA ILE A 145 -3.49 -16.48 1.74
C ILE A 145 -2.83 -15.31 0.98
N GLY A 146 -3.31 -14.10 1.16
CA GLY A 146 -2.82 -12.91 0.49
C GLY A 146 -1.50 -12.40 1.05
N SER A 147 -0.78 -11.69 0.20
CA SER A 147 0.46 -11.00 0.55
C SER A 147 0.28 -9.49 0.48
N MET A 148 0.99 -8.75 1.33
CA MET A 148 0.98 -7.28 1.29
C MET A 148 1.54 -6.80 -0.06
N PRO A 149 0.88 -5.85 -0.73
CA PRO A 149 1.27 -5.36 -2.04
C PRO A 149 2.41 -4.34 -1.94
N LEU A 150 3.59 -4.80 -1.51
CA LEU A 150 4.77 -3.94 -1.40
C LEU A 150 5.13 -3.31 -2.76
N PRO A 151 5.69 -2.10 -2.77
CA PRO A 151 6.22 -1.48 -3.98
C PRO A 151 7.24 -2.37 -4.69
N PRO A 152 7.33 -2.34 -6.03
CA PRO A 152 8.13 -3.29 -6.81
C PRO A 152 9.65 -3.17 -6.57
N TYR A 153 10.13 -2.07 -6.00
CA TYR A 153 11.54 -1.88 -5.63
C TYR A 153 11.90 -2.56 -4.30
N ILE A 154 10.92 -3.03 -3.51
CA ILE A 154 11.14 -3.86 -2.33
C ILE A 154 11.13 -5.33 -2.79
N LYS A 155 12.31 -5.96 -2.77
CA LYS A 155 12.52 -7.33 -3.24
C LYS A 155 12.48 -8.34 -2.07
N THR A 156 12.72 -7.87 -0.86
CA THR A 156 12.72 -8.69 0.36
C THR A 156 11.29 -8.97 0.84
N LYS A 157 11.01 -10.23 1.15
CA LYS A 157 9.70 -10.64 1.69
C LYS A 157 9.47 -10.03 3.06
N LEU A 158 8.32 -9.40 3.24
CA LEU A 158 7.91 -8.85 4.52
C LEU A 158 7.63 -9.99 5.53
N GLN A 159 8.27 -9.93 6.69
CA GLN A 159 8.09 -10.93 7.76
C GLN A 159 6.85 -10.66 8.60
N ASP A 160 6.59 -9.40 8.90
CA ASP A 160 5.40 -8.96 9.64
C ASP A 160 4.53 -8.05 8.76
N LYS A 161 3.34 -8.52 8.42
CA LYS A 161 2.37 -7.77 7.60
C LYS A 161 2.02 -6.41 8.21
N ASN A 162 2.02 -6.28 9.55
CA ASN A 162 1.69 -5.05 10.25
C ASN A 162 2.73 -3.94 10.04
N ARG A 163 3.94 -4.30 9.58
CA ARG A 163 4.96 -3.27 9.23
C ARG A 163 4.59 -2.45 8.00
N TYR A 164 3.70 -2.95 7.13
CA TYR A 164 3.17 -2.21 5.99
C TYR A 164 1.75 -1.65 6.27
N GLN A 165 1.47 -1.36 7.55
CA GLN A 165 0.28 -0.65 8.02
C GLN A 165 0.68 0.54 8.88
N THR A 166 -0.09 1.62 8.82
CA THR A 166 0.04 2.71 9.78
C THR A 166 -0.53 2.26 11.14
N VAL A 167 -0.04 2.87 12.23
CA VAL A 167 -0.53 2.55 13.58
C VAL A 167 -1.96 3.05 13.85
N TYR A 168 -2.52 3.82 12.92
CA TYR A 168 -3.87 4.38 12.97
C TYR A 168 -4.77 3.85 11.85
N ALA A 169 -4.36 2.81 11.13
CA ALA A 169 -5.18 2.18 10.09
C ALA A 169 -6.45 1.57 10.66
N LYS A 170 -7.62 1.92 10.11
CA LYS A 170 -8.95 1.48 10.59
C LYS A 170 -9.80 0.84 9.49
N HIS A 171 -9.87 1.47 8.33
CA HIS A 171 -10.83 1.13 7.28
C HIS A 171 -10.18 0.35 6.14
N ASP A 172 -10.55 -0.91 6.01
CA ASP A 172 -10.06 -1.80 4.94
C ASP A 172 -10.45 -1.27 3.55
N GLY A 173 -9.60 -1.50 2.53
CA GLY A 173 -9.95 -1.21 1.12
C GLY A 173 -8.82 -0.63 0.28
N SER A 174 -7.64 -0.39 0.83
CA SER A 174 -6.51 0.17 0.08
C SER A 174 -5.61 -0.90 -0.49
N ALA A 175 -5.16 -0.71 -1.74
CA ALA A 175 -4.14 -1.55 -2.37
C ALA A 175 -2.71 -1.10 -2.05
N ALA A 176 -2.52 0.09 -1.45
CA ALA A 176 -1.21 0.59 -1.04
C ALA A 176 -1.29 1.37 0.27
N ALA A 177 -0.20 1.35 1.04
CA ALA A 177 -0.11 2.10 2.29
C ALA A 177 0.15 3.59 2.05
N PRO A 178 -0.39 4.50 2.90
CA PRO A 178 0.08 5.87 2.98
C PRO A 178 1.48 5.90 3.61
N THR A 179 2.51 5.69 2.79
CA THR A 179 3.87 5.32 3.21
C THR A 179 4.52 6.34 4.16
N ALA A 180 4.23 7.64 4.01
CA ALA A 180 4.69 8.67 4.94
C ALA A 180 4.17 8.42 6.37
N GLY A 181 2.98 7.85 6.52
CA GLY A 181 2.38 7.51 7.80
C GLY A 181 3.00 6.32 8.51
N LEU A 182 3.77 5.47 7.80
CA LEU A 182 4.40 4.28 8.35
C LEU A 182 5.46 4.59 9.43
N HIS A 183 5.92 5.82 9.50
CA HIS A 183 6.96 6.27 10.44
C HIS A 183 6.40 6.67 11.81
N PHE A 184 5.10 6.91 11.93
CA PHE A 184 4.50 7.25 13.22
C PHE A 184 4.45 6.05 14.16
N THR A 185 4.72 6.32 15.44
CA THR A 185 4.43 5.41 16.55
C THR A 185 3.24 5.95 17.37
N PRO A 186 2.53 5.12 18.13
CA PRO A 186 1.48 5.59 19.04
C PRO A 186 1.99 6.62 20.04
N GLU A 187 3.21 6.45 20.53
CA GLU A 187 3.86 7.37 21.48
C GLU A 187 4.13 8.73 20.85
N LEU A 188 4.64 8.76 19.61
CA LEU A 188 4.90 10.02 18.89
C LEU A 188 3.58 10.77 18.63
N LEU A 189 2.53 10.08 18.18
CA LEU A 189 1.21 10.68 17.99
C LEU A 189 0.62 11.25 19.27
N ARG A 190 0.80 10.54 20.40
CA ARG A 190 0.38 11.06 21.69
C ARG A 190 1.13 12.34 22.05
N LYS A 191 2.47 12.36 21.94
CA LYS A 191 3.29 13.56 22.21
C LYS A 191 2.88 14.75 21.33
N ILE A 192 2.55 14.50 20.05
CA ILE A 192 2.06 15.52 19.12
C ILE A 192 0.74 16.10 19.62
N LYS A 193 -0.22 15.26 20.04
CA LYS A 193 -1.49 15.70 20.63
C LYS A 193 -1.28 16.47 21.94
N ASP A 194 -0.40 15.99 22.81
CA ASP A 194 -0.07 16.62 24.09
C ASP A 194 0.56 18.02 23.88
N LYS A 195 1.25 18.24 22.76
CA LYS A 195 1.77 19.56 22.35
C LYS A 195 0.67 20.54 21.92
N GLY A 196 -0.57 20.08 21.75
CA GLY A 196 -1.71 20.89 21.30
C GLY A 196 -1.92 20.87 19.77
N VAL A 197 -1.32 19.93 19.07
CA VAL A 197 -1.59 19.70 17.64
C VAL A 197 -2.85 18.87 17.50
N ILE A 198 -3.74 19.30 16.59
CA ILE A 198 -4.97 18.57 16.27
C ILE A 198 -4.64 17.46 15.27
N VAL A 199 -4.83 16.20 15.67
CA VAL A 199 -4.69 15.06 14.75
C VAL A 199 -6.06 14.64 14.26
N THR A 200 -6.29 14.75 12.95
CA THR A 200 -7.55 14.38 12.29
C THR A 200 -7.33 13.37 11.16
N GLU A 201 -8.36 12.62 10.83
CA GLU A 201 -8.29 11.51 9.90
C GLU A 201 -9.09 11.81 8.63
N VAL A 202 -8.59 11.33 7.51
CA VAL A 202 -9.32 11.24 6.23
C VAL A 202 -9.24 9.81 5.74
N LEU A 203 -10.24 9.37 5.00
CA LEU A 203 -10.25 8.06 4.36
C LEU A 203 -10.04 8.21 2.85
N LEU A 204 -8.86 7.83 2.37
CA LEU A 204 -8.51 7.81 0.95
C LEU A 204 -7.95 6.43 0.61
N HIS A 205 -8.67 5.64 -0.18
CA HIS A 205 -8.16 4.39 -0.72
C HIS A 205 -7.14 4.67 -1.83
N VAL A 206 -5.94 4.13 -1.66
CA VAL A 206 -4.83 4.25 -2.62
C VAL A 206 -4.78 2.96 -3.44
N GLY A 207 -4.83 3.11 -4.78
CA GLY A 207 -4.82 1.99 -5.72
C GLY A 207 -4.54 2.44 -7.14
#